data_ce56bc383e69a65980776a2d724af0ae
#
_entry.id   ce56bc383e69a65980776a2d724af0ae
#
_cell.length_a   1.000
_cell.length_b   1.000
_cell.length_c   1.000
_cell.angle_alpha   90.00
_cell.angle_beta   90.00
_cell.angle_gamma   90.00
#
_symmetry.space_group_name_H-M   'P 1'
#
loop_
_entity.id
_entity.type
_entity.pdbx_description
1 polymer ?
#
loop_
_entity_poly.entity_id
_entity_poly.type
_entity_poly.pdbx_seq_one_letter_code
_entity_poly.pdbx_strand_id
1 'polypeptide(L)'
;MRLWATMMMAVSIGIVAGAQKDGSGGVHVDPAKVAAALAKGGPLVTRSDLLVQGSHREAAGQVEVHDKETDVLYVVDGEATFVFGGKMVGGKVSRPEQWLGTDITGGETHHIGKGDVFVIPAGVPHWFKEVPKSVSYFVVKVLKQ
;
A
#
# COMPACT_ATOMS: atom_id res chain seq x y z
N MET A 1 61.06 -8.67 3.48
CA MET A 1 59.66 -9.08 3.65
C MET A 1 58.75 -7.98 3.03
N ARG A 2 58.16 -8.26 1.89
CA ARG A 2 57.22 -7.32 1.22
C ARG A 2 55.81 -7.84 1.45
N LEU A 3 55.01 -7.10 2.24
CA LEU A 3 53.56 -7.35 2.41
C LEU A 3 52.83 -6.82 1.19
N TRP A 4 52.15 -7.70 0.51
CA TRP A 4 51.18 -7.36 -0.54
C TRP A 4 49.81 -7.23 0.11
N ALA A 5 49.30 -6.01 0.17
CA ALA A 5 47.93 -5.73 0.57
C ALA A 5 47.02 -5.93 -0.64
N THR A 6 46.19 -6.98 -0.60
CA THR A 6 45.14 -7.24 -1.60
C THR A 6 43.94 -6.35 -1.28
N MET A 7 43.71 -5.34 -2.10
CA MET A 7 42.57 -4.44 -2.02
C MET A 7 41.36 -5.15 -2.66
N MET A 8 40.44 -5.63 -1.82
CA MET A 8 39.14 -6.14 -2.29
C MET A 8 38.25 -4.96 -2.66
N MET A 9 37.99 -4.81 -3.95
CA MET A 9 37.07 -3.85 -4.52
C MET A 9 35.66 -4.44 -4.39
N ALA A 10 34.84 -3.96 -3.45
CA ALA A 10 33.44 -4.32 -3.34
C ALA A 10 32.67 -3.64 -4.46
N VAL A 11 32.24 -4.41 -5.44
CA VAL A 11 31.31 -3.96 -6.48
C VAL A 11 29.90 -3.97 -5.88
N SER A 12 29.42 -2.81 -5.46
CA SER A 12 28.02 -2.61 -5.08
C SER A 12 27.17 -2.59 -6.36
N ILE A 13 26.49 -3.70 -6.63
CA ILE A 13 25.46 -3.76 -7.68
C ILE A 13 24.25 -3.00 -7.15
N GLY A 14 24.12 -1.73 -7.51
CA GLY A 14 22.92 -0.95 -7.27
C GLY A 14 21.77 -1.54 -8.10
N ILE A 15 20.80 -2.17 -7.44
CA ILE A 15 19.55 -2.56 -8.08
C ILE A 15 18.78 -1.27 -8.36
N VAL A 16 18.89 -0.77 -9.59
CA VAL A 16 18.00 0.27 -10.09
C VAL A 16 16.63 -0.40 -10.25
N ALA A 17 15.70 -0.10 -9.35
CA ALA A 17 14.30 -0.43 -9.54
C ALA A 17 13.80 0.36 -10.76
N GLY A 18 13.87 -0.27 -11.94
CA GLY A 18 13.39 0.32 -13.19
C GLY A 18 11.88 0.56 -13.08
N ALA A 19 11.45 1.80 -13.14
CA ALA A 19 10.04 2.14 -13.39
C ALA A 19 9.65 1.47 -14.72
N GLN A 20 8.69 0.55 -14.67
CA GLN A 20 8.21 -0.14 -15.85
C GLN A 20 7.43 0.85 -16.71
N LYS A 21 7.93 1.16 -17.91
CA LYS A 21 7.25 2.05 -18.87
C LYS A 21 5.86 1.51 -19.19
N ASP A 22 4.90 2.41 -19.31
CA ASP A 22 3.55 2.14 -19.82
C ASP A 22 3.63 1.52 -21.22
N GLY A 23 3.70 0.20 -21.26
CA GLY A 23 3.66 -0.59 -22.48
C GLY A 23 2.29 -1.26 -22.64
N SER A 24 1.87 -1.52 -23.88
CA SER A 24 0.62 -2.24 -24.19
C SER A 24 0.60 -3.69 -23.75
N GLY A 25 1.67 -4.19 -23.12
CA GLY A 25 1.82 -5.56 -22.65
C GLY A 25 1.33 -5.78 -21.21
N GLY A 26 0.96 -7.02 -20.89
CA GLY A 26 0.69 -7.43 -19.51
C GLY A 26 1.95 -7.39 -18.64
N VAL A 27 1.76 -7.32 -17.33
CA VAL A 27 2.83 -7.33 -16.34
C VAL A 27 2.73 -8.62 -15.51
N HIS A 28 3.80 -9.39 -15.44
CA HIS A 28 3.95 -10.52 -14.52
C HIS A 28 4.89 -10.11 -13.39
N VAL A 29 4.46 -10.30 -12.16
CA VAL A 29 5.28 -10.06 -10.97
C VAL A 29 5.66 -11.40 -10.37
N ASP A 30 6.97 -11.59 -10.15
CA ASP A 30 7.53 -12.81 -9.57
C ASP A 30 6.97 -13.05 -8.15
N PRO A 31 6.64 -14.31 -7.79
CA PRO A 31 6.10 -14.66 -6.47
C PRO A 31 6.96 -14.21 -5.29
N ALA A 32 8.29 -14.19 -5.42
CA ALA A 32 9.18 -13.73 -4.36
C ALA A 32 9.03 -12.21 -4.10
N LYS A 33 8.81 -11.41 -5.15
CA LYS A 33 8.50 -9.98 -5.03
C LYS A 33 7.14 -9.75 -4.36
N VAL A 34 6.14 -10.55 -4.74
CA VAL A 34 4.81 -10.52 -4.14
C VAL A 34 4.90 -10.82 -2.63
N ALA A 35 5.58 -11.90 -2.25
CA ALA A 35 5.77 -12.26 -0.86
C ALA A 35 6.50 -11.16 -0.06
N ALA A 36 7.54 -10.56 -0.62
CA ALA A 36 8.27 -9.47 0.02
C ALA A 36 7.39 -8.22 0.22
N ALA A 37 6.56 -7.86 -0.77
CA ALA A 37 5.64 -6.73 -0.66
C ALA A 37 4.53 -6.98 0.38
N LEU A 38 4.03 -8.21 0.51
CA LEU A 38 3.06 -8.57 1.54
C LEU A 38 3.67 -8.62 2.95
N ALA A 39 4.98 -8.87 3.07
CA ALA A 39 5.67 -8.92 4.36
C ALA A 39 6.12 -7.55 4.87
N LYS A 40 6.43 -6.61 3.99
CA LYS A 40 7.07 -5.33 4.34
C LYS A 40 6.36 -4.09 3.78
N GLY A 41 5.36 -4.28 2.94
CA GLY A 41 4.79 -3.22 2.11
C GLY A 41 5.67 -2.91 0.89
N GLY A 42 5.04 -2.45 -0.18
CA GLY A 42 5.74 -1.95 -1.36
C GLY A 42 4.98 -2.11 -2.67
N PRO A 43 5.38 -1.35 -3.69
CA PRO A 43 4.76 -1.40 -5.00
C PRO A 43 5.14 -2.68 -5.76
N LEU A 44 4.17 -3.23 -6.49
CA LEU A 44 4.32 -4.37 -7.39
C LEU A 44 4.21 -3.95 -8.85
N VAL A 45 3.24 -3.10 -9.17
CA VAL A 45 3.03 -2.52 -10.50
C VAL A 45 2.71 -1.05 -10.35
N THR A 46 3.38 -0.20 -11.13
CA THR A 46 3.10 1.24 -11.18
C THR A 46 2.89 1.64 -12.64
N ARG A 47 1.70 2.13 -12.95
CA ARG A 47 1.28 2.62 -14.26
C ARG A 47 0.59 3.97 -14.10
N SER A 48 0.34 4.65 -15.21
CA SER A 48 -0.38 5.93 -15.23
C SER A 48 -1.87 5.81 -14.84
N ASP A 49 -2.46 4.62 -15.03
CA ASP A 49 -3.87 4.33 -14.80
C ASP A 49 -4.13 3.49 -13.53
N LEU A 50 -3.11 2.81 -13.02
CA LEU A 50 -3.24 1.98 -11.82
C LEU A 50 -1.92 1.76 -11.06
N LEU A 51 -2.06 1.51 -9.76
CA LEU A 51 -0.99 1.04 -8.89
C LEU A 51 -1.44 -0.28 -8.23
N VAL A 52 -0.57 -1.28 -8.23
CA VAL A 52 -0.75 -2.51 -7.43
C VAL A 52 0.36 -2.56 -6.39
N GLN A 53 0.00 -2.73 -5.14
CA GLN A 53 0.96 -2.86 -4.05
C GLN A 53 0.55 -3.94 -3.05
N GLY A 54 1.53 -4.57 -2.41
CA GLY A 54 1.35 -5.31 -1.18
C GLY A 54 1.49 -4.35 0.00
N SER A 55 0.73 -4.61 1.06
CA SER A 55 0.73 -3.79 2.27
C SER A 55 0.78 -4.70 3.50
N HIS A 56 1.50 -4.25 4.51
CA HIS A 56 1.59 -4.91 5.81
C HIS A 56 1.47 -3.84 6.91
N ARG A 57 0.59 -4.09 7.87
CA ARG A 57 0.39 -3.22 9.03
C ARG A 57 0.50 -4.02 10.33
N GLU A 58 1.16 -3.46 11.32
CA GLU A 58 1.26 -3.99 12.69
C GLU A 58 0.64 -3.02 13.71
N ALA A 59 0.06 -1.92 13.23
CA ALA A 59 -0.58 -0.91 14.05
C ALA A 59 -1.69 -0.19 13.30
N ALA A 60 -2.57 0.48 14.05
CA ALA A 60 -3.57 1.39 13.51
C ALA A 60 -2.96 2.47 12.61
N GLY A 61 -3.70 2.84 11.57
CA GLY A 61 -3.36 3.96 10.69
C GLY A 61 -4.06 5.25 11.09
N GLN A 62 -3.93 6.27 10.23
CA GLN A 62 -4.77 7.46 10.25
C GLN A 62 -5.96 7.26 9.30
N VAL A 63 -6.98 8.10 9.42
CA VAL A 63 -8.02 8.19 8.41
C VAL A 63 -7.42 8.75 7.13
N GLU A 64 -7.72 8.11 6.01
CA GLU A 64 -7.24 8.50 4.68
C GLU A 64 -8.42 8.86 3.77
N VAL A 65 -8.23 9.86 2.91
CA VAL A 65 -9.08 10.16 1.76
C VAL A 65 -8.17 10.41 0.56
N HIS A 66 -8.48 9.75 -0.55
CA HIS A 66 -7.82 9.95 -1.84
C HIS A 66 -8.80 10.61 -2.81
N ASP A 67 -8.47 11.79 -3.31
CA ASP A 67 -9.40 12.56 -4.18
C ASP A 67 -9.62 11.91 -5.55
N LYS A 68 -8.60 11.20 -6.07
CA LYS A 68 -8.61 10.62 -7.42
C LYS A 68 -8.29 9.13 -7.49
N GLU A 69 -8.15 8.47 -6.37
CA GLU A 69 -7.84 7.04 -6.33
C GLU A 69 -9.06 6.26 -5.81
N THR A 70 -9.47 5.23 -6.53
CA THR A 70 -10.37 4.19 -6.02
C THR A 70 -9.52 3.03 -5.56
N ASP A 71 -9.65 2.65 -4.29
CA ASP A 71 -8.90 1.55 -3.69
C ASP A 71 -9.72 0.27 -3.74
N VAL A 72 -9.13 -0.80 -4.28
CA VAL A 72 -9.64 -2.17 -4.16
C VAL A 72 -8.68 -2.94 -3.26
N LEU A 73 -9.14 -3.34 -2.08
CA LEU A 73 -8.35 -4.07 -1.09
C LEU A 73 -8.76 -5.53 -1.05
N TYR A 74 -7.78 -6.43 -0.95
CA TYR A 74 -7.97 -7.85 -0.71
C TYR A 74 -7.10 -8.31 0.46
N VAL A 75 -7.73 -8.76 1.56
CA VAL A 75 -7.01 -9.21 2.75
C VAL A 75 -6.45 -10.62 2.52
N VAL A 76 -5.13 -10.74 2.60
CA VAL A 76 -4.40 -12.00 2.37
C VAL A 76 -4.19 -12.77 3.67
N ASP A 77 -3.90 -12.06 4.77
CA ASP A 77 -3.63 -12.65 6.08
C ASP A 77 -3.83 -11.65 7.21
N GLY A 78 -4.08 -12.16 8.42
CA GLY A 78 -4.29 -11.33 9.60
C GLY A 78 -5.70 -10.75 9.68
N GLU A 79 -5.87 -9.76 10.58
CA GLU A 79 -7.17 -9.15 10.89
C GLU A 79 -7.03 -7.69 11.31
N ALA A 80 -8.10 -6.92 11.16
CA ALA A 80 -8.17 -5.53 11.59
C ALA A 80 -9.62 -5.09 11.82
N THR A 81 -9.81 -3.99 12.56
CA THR A 81 -11.04 -3.20 12.52
C THR A 81 -10.90 -2.12 11.46
N PHE A 82 -11.74 -2.17 10.43
CA PHE A 82 -11.72 -1.25 9.30
C PHE A 82 -12.99 -0.42 9.26
N VAL A 83 -12.84 0.90 9.09
CA VAL A 83 -13.96 1.85 9.02
C VAL A 83 -13.92 2.57 7.69
N PHE A 84 -15.05 2.73 7.01
CA PHE A 84 -15.13 3.52 5.78
C PHE A 84 -16.48 4.25 5.65
N GLY A 85 -16.52 5.25 4.76
CA GLY A 85 -17.67 6.11 4.58
C GLY A 85 -17.76 7.23 5.63
N GLY A 86 -18.93 7.83 5.77
CA GLY A 86 -19.14 8.94 6.68
C GLY A 86 -18.33 10.20 6.32
N LYS A 87 -17.89 10.94 7.35
CA LYS A 87 -17.12 12.18 7.22
C LYS A 87 -15.83 12.11 8.01
N MET A 88 -14.73 12.48 7.38
CA MET A 88 -13.43 12.64 8.03
C MET A 88 -13.45 13.79 9.04
N VAL A 89 -12.87 13.56 10.21
CA VAL A 89 -12.62 14.57 11.25
C VAL A 89 -11.14 14.95 11.26
N GLY A 90 -10.85 16.24 11.40
CA GLY A 90 -9.48 16.74 11.53
C GLY A 90 -8.63 16.58 10.29
N GLY A 91 -9.26 16.54 9.09
CA GLY A 91 -8.58 16.32 7.83
C GLY A 91 -7.59 17.43 7.46
N LYS A 92 -6.38 17.01 7.05
CA LYS A 92 -5.32 17.89 6.53
C LYS A 92 -4.72 17.26 5.28
N VAL A 93 -4.39 18.08 4.29
CA VAL A 93 -3.65 17.64 3.11
C VAL A 93 -2.27 17.14 3.54
N SER A 94 -1.95 15.88 3.22
CA SER A 94 -0.63 15.28 3.49
C SER A 94 0.28 15.31 2.26
N ARG A 95 -0.31 15.17 1.08
CA ARG A 95 0.30 15.32 -0.25
C ARG A 95 -0.80 15.70 -1.25
N PRO A 96 -0.48 16.11 -2.48
CA PRO A 96 -1.51 16.37 -3.49
C PRO A 96 -2.51 15.21 -3.56
N GLU A 97 -3.79 15.53 -3.55
CA GLU A 97 -4.92 14.59 -3.69
C GLU A 97 -5.05 13.54 -2.56
N GLN A 98 -4.33 13.73 -1.43
CA GLN A 98 -4.48 12.87 -0.24
C GLN A 98 -4.66 13.71 1.03
N TRP A 99 -5.63 13.30 1.83
CA TRP A 99 -5.94 13.85 3.14
C TRP A 99 -5.71 12.80 4.22
N LEU A 100 -5.23 13.24 5.36
CA LEU A 100 -5.14 12.44 6.58
C LEU A 100 -5.98 13.09 7.67
N GLY A 101 -6.70 12.28 8.42
CA GLY A 101 -7.56 12.71 9.52
C GLY A 101 -7.40 11.86 10.77
N THR A 102 -8.15 12.21 11.80
CA THR A 102 -8.04 11.60 13.13
C THR A 102 -9.22 10.70 13.49
N ASP A 103 -10.37 10.87 12.84
CA ASP A 103 -11.57 10.08 13.10
C ASP A 103 -12.53 10.12 11.90
N ILE A 104 -13.53 9.23 11.92
CA ILE A 104 -14.65 9.19 10.97
C ILE A 104 -15.96 9.26 11.77
N THR A 105 -16.84 10.21 11.40
CA THR A 105 -18.20 10.30 11.94
C THR A 105 -19.20 9.69 10.97
N GLY A 106 -20.04 8.77 11.45
CA GLY A 106 -21.12 8.16 10.65
C GLY A 106 -20.65 7.15 9.59
N GLY A 107 -19.46 6.57 9.76
CA GLY A 107 -18.95 5.51 8.89
C GLY A 107 -19.44 4.12 9.29
N GLU A 108 -19.22 3.14 8.42
CA GLU A 108 -19.46 1.72 8.68
C GLU A 108 -18.20 1.08 9.26
N THR A 109 -18.35 0.26 10.29
CA THR A 109 -17.25 -0.45 10.94
C THR A 109 -17.35 -1.94 10.64
N HIS A 110 -16.25 -2.54 10.17
CA HIS A 110 -16.13 -3.97 9.87
C HIS A 110 -14.93 -4.57 10.59
N HIS A 111 -15.12 -5.77 11.16
CA HIS A 111 -14.00 -6.62 11.51
C HIS A 111 -13.63 -7.41 10.26
N ILE A 112 -12.41 -7.17 9.76
CA ILE A 112 -11.93 -7.74 8.50
C ILE A 112 -10.87 -8.80 8.74
N GLY A 113 -10.87 -9.81 7.86
CA GLY A 113 -9.92 -10.91 7.90
C GLY A 113 -9.61 -11.48 6.53
N LYS A 114 -8.84 -12.54 6.50
CA LYS A 114 -8.42 -13.22 5.27
C LYS A 114 -9.59 -13.52 4.34
N GLY A 115 -9.48 -13.09 3.09
CA GLY A 115 -10.47 -13.29 2.03
C GLY A 115 -11.43 -12.13 1.83
N ASP A 116 -11.47 -11.14 2.73
CA ASP A 116 -12.32 -9.97 2.58
C ASP A 116 -11.85 -9.07 1.44
N VAL A 117 -12.82 -8.50 0.73
CA VAL A 117 -12.61 -7.53 -0.35
C VAL A 117 -13.38 -6.25 -0.04
N PHE A 118 -12.74 -5.11 -0.25
CA PHE A 118 -13.34 -3.79 -0.14
C PHE A 118 -13.09 -2.98 -1.40
N VAL A 119 -14.07 -2.17 -1.76
CA VAL A 119 -13.92 -1.15 -2.80
C VAL A 119 -14.24 0.19 -2.17
N ILE A 120 -13.24 1.06 -2.10
CA ILE A 120 -13.35 2.40 -1.54
C ILE A 120 -13.25 3.40 -2.69
N PRO A 121 -14.35 4.01 -3.11
CA PRO A 121 -14.33 5.01 -4.17
C PRO A 121 -13.50 6.23 -3.80
N ALA A 122 -12.97 6.94 -4.80
CA ALA A 122 -12.31 8.22 -4.60
C ALA A 122 -13.19 9.19 -3.80
N GLY A 123 -12.60 9.89 -2.85
CA GLY A 123 -13.27 10.83 -1.93
C GLY A 123 -13.92 10.19 -0.71
N VAL A 124 -13.92 8.87 -0.59
CA VAL A 124 -14.50 8.17 0.56
C VAL A 124 -13.47 7.98 1.67
N PRO A 125 -13.73 8.48 2.90
CA PRO A 125 -12.86 8.23 4.03
C PRO A 125 -12.78 6.76 4.39
N HIS A 126 -11.56 6.30 4.75
CA HIS A 126 -11.34 4.94 5.20
C HIS A 126 -10.19 4.87 6.22
N TRP A 127 -10.20 3.84 7.07
CA TRP A 127 -9.32 3.79 8.21
C TRP A 127 -9.12 2.36 8.74
N PHE A 128 -7.87 1.93 8.84
CA PHE A 128 -7.49 0.81 9.70
C PHE A 128 -7.45 1.30 11.14
N LYS A 129 -8.60 1.20 11.83
CA LYS A 129 -8.80 1.76 13.18
C LYS A 129 -8.05 0.97 14.24
N GLU A 130 -8.04 -0.35 14.10
CA GLU A 130 -7.34 -1.25 15.02
C GLU A 130 -6.69 -2.38 14.24
N VAL A 131 -5.48 -2.74 14.62
CA VAL A 131 -4.73 -3.88 14.10
C VAL A 131 -4.18 -4.64 15.31
N PRO A 132 -4.88 -5.72 15.78
CA PRO A 132 -4.51 -6.41 17.03
C PRO A 132 -3.12 -7.04 17.00
N LYS A 133 -2.71 -7.58 15.84
CA LYS A 133 -1.37 -8.15 15.60
C LYS A 133 -0.79 -7.61 14.31
N SER A 134 -1.32 -8.10 13.19
CA SER A 134 -0.94 -7.64 11.86
C SER A 134 -2.05 -7.92 10.85
N VAL A 135 -2.02 -7.21 9.74
CA VAL A 135 -2.83 -7.47 8.56
C VAL A 135 -2.00 -7.25 7.32
N SER A 136 -2.02 -8.22 6.40
CA SER A 136 -1.39 -8.14 5.08
C SER A 136 -2.45 -8.18 3.99
N TYR A 137 -2.36 -7.28 3.04
CA TYR A 137 -3.36 -7.13 1.99
C TYR A 137 -2.76 -6.60 0.70
N PHE A 138 -3.40 -6.90 -0.41
CA PHE A 138 -3.19 -6.15 -1.64
C PHE A 138 -4.07 -4.92 -1.67
N VAL A 139 -3.57 -3.85 -2.27
CA VAL A 139 -4.39 -2.74 -2.72
C VAL A 139 -4.11 -2.46 -4.19
N VAL A 140 -5.17 -2.39 -4.98
CA VAL A 140 -5.15 -1.89 -6.35
C VAL A 140 -5.78 -0.51 -6.32
N LYS A 141 -4.98 0.51 -6.65
CA LYS A 141 -5.45 1.89 -6.79
C LYS A 141 -5.73 2.16 -8.25
N VAL A 142 -7.00 2.39 -8.57
CA VAL A 142 -7.43 2.80 -9.90
C VAL A 142 -7.41 4.33 -9.94
N LEU A 143 -6.58 4.89 -10.82
CA LEU A 143 -6.33 6.33 -10.88
C LEU A 143 -7.31 6.99 -11.86
N LYS A 144 -8.04 8.01 -11.39
CA LYS A 144 -8.84 8.86 -12.27
C LYS A 144 -7.92 9.82 -13.02
N GLN A 145 -8.02 9.79 -14.31
CA GLN A 145 -7.36 10.75 -15.20
C GLN A 145 -8.07 12.11 -15.19
#